data_9f75cc09b801edf35777e9ba27dd7871
#
_entry.id   9f75cc09b801edf35777e9ba27dd7871
#
_cell.length_a   1.000
_cell.length_b   1.000
_cell.length_c   1.000
_cell.angle_alpha   90.00
_cell.angle_beta   90.00
_cell.angle_gamma   90.00
#
_symmetry.space_group_name_H-M   'P 1'
#
loop_
_entity.id
_entity.type
_entity.pdbx_description
1 polymer ?
#
loop_
_entity_poly.entity_id
_entity_poly.type
_entity_poly.pdbx_seq_one_letter_code
_entity_poly.pdbx_strand_id
1 'polypeptide(L)'
;MPDEPIEIKLDNKAVEEAVLEVAQKASDLRPLIKNIAGIMADSTEENFKEEGRPKWKDLSEKTKTARRKTGHYPGQILQVSGQLAMSITTLYDNESAIIGSNKVYAAIHQLGGQAGKNKKVEIPARPYLKLTDDDFNEILDATKQYLK
;
A
#
# COMPACT_ATOMS: atom_id res chain seq x y z
N MET A 1 -11.71 10.65 11.01
CA MET A 1 -10.56 10.25 11.81
C MET A 1 -9.26 10.45 11.06
N PRO A 2 -8.97 11.69 10.72
CA PRO A 2 -7.79 11.95 9.90
C PRO A 2 -6.46 11.66 10.58
N ASP A 3 -6.46 11.56 11.91
CA ASP A 3 -5.22 11.39 12.67
C ASP A 3 -4.83 9.94 12.94
N GLU A 4 -5.65 9.00 12.49
CA GLU A 4 -5.37 7.58 12.72
C GLU A 4 -4.51 6.99 11.63
N PRO A 5 -3.53 6.14 11.99
CA PRO A 5 -2.78 5.37 11.00
C PRO A 5 -3.73 4.49 10.19
N ILE A 6 -3.40 4.27 8.94
CA ILE A 6 -4.18 3.36 8.11
C ILE A 6 -3.53 1.97 8.09
N GLU A 7 -4.34 0.96 8.30
CA GLU A 7 -3.98 -0.45 8.12
C GLU A 7 -5.01 -1.12 7.23
N ILE A 8 -4.54 -1.89 6.28
CA ILE A 8 -5.40 -2.68 5.40
C ILE A 8 -5.06 -4.14 5.63
N LYS A 9 -6.09 -4.93 5.97
CA LYS A 9 -5.96 -6.38 6.06
C LYS A 9 -6.21 -6.97 4.68
N LEU A 10 -5.28 -7.79 4.24
CA LEU A 10 -5.38 -8.48 2.97
C LEU A 10 -5.48 -9.97 3.25
N ASP A 11 -6.70 -10.50 3.12
CA ASP A 11 -6.96 -11.91 3.38
C ASP A 11 -6.79 -12.70 2.08
N ASN A 12 -5.86 -13.64 2.09
CA ASN A 12 -5.68 -14.56 0.98
C ASN A 12 -5.57 -15.96 1.55
N LYS A 13 -6.57 -16.77 1.27
CA LYS A 13 -6.68 -18.11 1.85
C LYS A 13 -5.48 -19.00 1.48
N ALA A 14 -5.02 -18.92 0.23
CA ALA A 14 -3.89 -19.72 -0.22
C ALA A 14 -2.61 -19.34 0.52
N VAL A 15 -2.38 -18.05 0.76
CA VAL A 15 -1.23 -17.57 1.54
C VAL A 15 -1.34 -18.04 2.99
N GLU A 16 -2.53 -17.89 3.60
CA GLU A 16 -2.75 -18.32 4.99
C GLU A 16 -2.47 -19.80 5.17
N GLU A 17 -2.99 -20.63 4.28
CA GLU A 17 -2.79 -22.08 4.33
C GLU A 17 -1.31 -22.44 4.16
N ALA A 18 -0.61 -21.79 3.24
CA ALA A 18 0.80 -22.04 3.01
C ALA A 18 1.66 -21.66 4.22
N VAL A 19 1.37 -20.50 4.83
CA VAL A 19 2.09 -20.06 6.03
C VAL A 19 1.83 -20.98 7.21
N LEU A 20 0.59 -21.42 7.41
CA LEU A 20 0.23 -22.37 8.48
C LEU A 20 0.98 -23.69 8.31
N GLU A 21 1.06 -24.19 7.07
CA GLU A 21 1.80 -25.41 6.80
C GLU A 21 3.27 -25.29 7.16
N VAL A 22 3.89 -24.17 6.79
CA VAL A 22 5.29 -23.89 7.13
C VAL A 22 5.46 -23.74 8.65
N ALA A 23 4.51 -23.09 9.32
CA ALA A 23 4.55 -22.89 10.77
C ALA A 23 4.58 -24.21 11.55
N GLN A 24 4.00 -25.27 11.01
CA GLN A 24 4.04 -26.60 11.62
C GLN A 24 5.42 -27.24 11.54
N LYS A 25 6.28 -26.79 10.63
CA LYS A 25 7.57 -27.39 10.34
C LYS A 25 8.75 -26.52 10.75
N ALA A 26 8.54 -25.25 11.02
CA ALA A 26 9.59 -24.31 11.38
C ALA A 26 9.25 -23.60 12.69
N SER A 27 10.22 -23.49 13.57
CA SER A 27 10.03 -22.78 14.85
C SER A 27 10.22 -21.27 14.74
N ASP A 28 10.89 -20.81 13.70
CA ASP A 28 11.17 -19.39 13.49
C ASP A 28 10.68 -18.96 12.10
N LEU A 29 9.62 -18.16 12.08
CA LEU A 29 9.04 -17.62 10.84
C LEU A 29 9.50 -16.19 10.56
N ARG A 30 10.24 -15.56 11.45
CA ARG A 30 10.60 -14.15 11.32
C ARG A 30 11.29 -13.83 9.98
N PRO A 31 12.27 -14.62 9.49
CA PRO A 31 12.87 -14.31 8.19
C PRO A 31 11.87 -14.39 7.03
N LEU A 32 10.92 -15.32 7.08
CA LEU A 32 9.86 -15.40 6.08
C LEU A 32 8.94 -14.18 6.13
N ILE A 33 8.49 -13.83 7.33
CA ILE A 33 7.60 -12.67 7.50
C ILE A 33 8.30 -11.37 7.08
N LYS A 34 9.59 -11.25 7.37
CA LYS A 34 10.40 -10.12 6.89
C LYS A 34 10.39 -10.03 5.36
N ASN A 35 10.55 -11.16 4.69
CA ASN A 35 10.52 -11.22 3.23
C ASN A 35 9.13 -10.82 2.70
N ILE A 36 8.07 -11.29 3.32
CA ILE A 36 6.69 -10.91 2.97
C ILE A 36 6.49 -9.40 3.13
N ALA A 37 6.98 -8.82 4.23
CA ALA A 37 6.90 -7.38 4.45
C ALA A 37 7.63 -6.61 3.32
N GLY A 38 8.77 -7.11 2.87
CA GLY A 38 9.51 -6.54 1.73
C GLY A 38 8.72 -6.58 0.44
N ILE A 39 8.03 -7.69 0.17
CA ILE A 39 7.17 -7.82 -1.02
C ILE A 39 6.02 -6.79 -0.94
N MET A 40 5.42 -6.63 0.23
CA MET A 40 4.35 -5.64 0.44
C MET A 40 4.86 -4.21 0.20
N ALA A 41 6.04 -3.88 0.69
CA ALA A 41 6.65 -2.57 0.49
C ALA A 41 6.94 -2.31 -0.98
N ASP A 42 7.51 -3.28 -1.68
CA ASP A 42 7.80 -3.18 -3.11
C ASP A 42 6.52 -3.00 -3.92
N SER A 43 5.47 -3.72 -3.57
CA SER A 43 4.16 -3.59 -4.21
C SER A 43 3.60 -2.18 -4.06
N THR A 44 3.69 -1.62 -2.87
CA THR A 44 3.22 -0.26 -2.60
C THR A 44 4.01 0.76 -3.41
N GLU A 45 5.33 0.62 -3.44
CA GLU A 45 6.20 1.48 -4.25
C GLU A 45 5.81 1.42 -5.73
N GLU A 46 5.56 0.22 -6.25
CA GLU A 46 5.14 0.03 -7.63
C GLU A 46 3.78 0.67 -7.91
N ASN A 47 2.84 0.62 -6.94
CA ASN A 47 1.55 1.29 -7.07
C ASN A 47 1.71 2.80 -7.25
N PHE A 48 2.60 3.43 -6.51
CA PHE A 48 2.88 4.85 -6.69
C PHE A 48 3.54 5.13 -8.04
N LYS A 49 4.50 4.33 -8.42
CA LYS A 49 5.25 4.48 -9.68
C LYS A 49 4.33 4.35 -10.90
N GLU A 50 3.46 3.35 -10.90
CA GLU A 50 2.56 3.06 -12.02
C GLU A 50 1.25 3.87 -11.95
N GLU A 51 1.08 4.68 -10.93
CA GLU A 51 -0.15 5.42 -10.66
C GLU A 51 -1.35 4.49 -10.54
N GLY A 52 -1.16 3.40 -9.82
CA GLY A 52 -2.18 2.40 -9.54
C GLY A 52 -2.10 1.16 -10.43
N ARG A 53 -2.47 0.02 -9.85
CA ARG A 53 -2.61 -1.27 -10.56
C ARG A 53 -3.91 -1.93 -10.10
N PRO A 54 -5.05 -1.71 -10.77
CA PRO A 54 -5.25 -0.95 -12.01
C PRO A 54 -5.08 0.55 -11.83
N LYS A 55 -4.96 1.26 -12.95
CA LYS A 55 -4.70 2.70 -12.96
C LYS A 55 -5.71 3.47 -12.11
N TRP A 56 -5.20 4.39 -11.31
CA TRP A 56 -6.02 5.29 -10.53
C TRP A 56 -6.75 6.29 -11.43
N LYS A 57 -7.85 6.82 -10.91
CA LYS A 57 -8.55 7.93 -11.56
C LYS A 57 -7.59 9.12 -11.70
N ASP A 58 -7.55 9.72 -12.88
CA ASP A 58 -6.71 10.87 -13.16
C ASP A 58 -7.08 12.07 -12.27
N LEU A 59 -6.17 13.03 -12.22
CA LEU A 59 -6.38 14.28 -11.50
C LEU A 59 -7.50 15.08 -12.18
N SER A 60 -8.27 15.83 -11.38
CA SER A 60 -9.26 16.76 -11.93
C SER A 60 -8.54 17.91 -12.67
N GLU A 61 -9.23 18.53 -13.60
CA GLU A 61 -8.69 19.67 -14.33
C GLU A 61 -8.31 20.83 -13.41
N LYS A 62 -9.09 21.02 -12.36
CA LYS A 62 -8.79 22.04 -11.34
C LYS A 62 -7.47 21.76 -10.65
N THR A 63 -7.21 20.50 -10.29
CA THR A 63 -5.95 20.09 -9.67
C THR A 63 -4.79 20.24 -10.63
N LYS A 64 -4.97 19.85 -11.90
CA LYS A 64 -3.92 20.01 -12.93
C LYS A 64 -3.56 21.46 -13.10
N THR A 65 -4.55 22.34 -13.14
CA THR A 65 -4.33 23.79 -13.25
C THR A 65 -3.53 24.32 -12.06
N ALA A 66 -3.91 23.93 -10.83
CA ALA A 66 -3.21 24.33 -9.64
C ALA A 66 -1.75 23.86 -9.64
N ARG A 67 -1.51 22.62 -10.07
CA ARG A 67 -0.15 22.06 -10.16
C ARG A 67 0.70 22.76 -11.23
N ARG A 68 0.10 23.16 -12.38
CA ARG A 68 0.82 23.91 -13.41
C ARG A 68 1.35 25.23 -12.88
N LYS A 69 0.56 25.90 -12.06
CA LYS A 69 0.98 27.18 -11.47
C LYS A 69 2.18 27.06 -10.55
N THR A 70 2.39 25.90 -9.95
CA THR A 70 3.49 25.65 -9.02
C THR A 70 4.61 24.80 -9.61
N GLY A 71 4.54 24.49 -10.90
CA GLY A 71 5.54 23.68 -11.58
C GLY A 71 5.47 22.20 -11.30
N HIS A 72 4.35 21.70 -10.76
CA HIS A 72 4.20 20.29 -10.41
C HIS A 72 3.36 19.48 -11.41
N TYR A 73 3.07 20.05 -12.56
CA TYR A 73 2.37 19.32 -13.62
C TYR A 73 3.10 19.54 -14.96
N PRO A 74 3.34 18.49 -15.74
CA PRO A 74 2.99 17.09 -15.45
C PRO A 74 3.78 16.52 -14.27
N GLY A 75 3.18 15.57 -13.57
CA GLY A 75 3.80 14.92 -12.43
C GLY A 75 2.96 13.74 -11.97
N GLN A 76 3.52 12.92 -11.11
CA GLN A 76 2.85 11.70 -10.68
C GLN A 76 1.73 12.00 -9.68
N ILE A 77 0.65 11.22 -9.79
CA ILE A 77 -0.48 11.29 -8.86
C ILE A 77 0.00 10.91 -7.46
N LEU A 78 -0.46 11.66 -6.45
CA LEU A 78 -0.11 11.50 -5.04
C LEU A 78 1.36 11.78 -4.71
N GLN A 79 2.12 12.38 -5.61
CA GLN A 79 3.55 12.59 -5.40
C GLN A 79 4.01 14.02 -5.67
N VAL A 80 3.23 15.04 -5.30
CA VAL A 80 3.69 16.42 -5.40
C VAL A 80 4.93 16.66 -4.52
N SER A 81 4.81 16.31 -3.23
CA SER A 81 5.93 16.41 -2.28
C SER A 81 6.64 15.08 -2.06
N GLY A 82 6.01 13.97 -2.44
CA GLY A 82 6.51 12.64 -2.16
C GLY A 82 6.35 12.19 -0.70
N GLN A 83 5.75 13.01 0.15
CA GLN A 83 5.68 12.70 1.59
C GLN A 83 4.85 11.47 1.90
N LEU A 84 3.72 11.25 1.19
CA LEU A 84 2.91 10.07 1.41
C LEU A 84 3.69 8.81 1.04
N ALA A 85 4.28 8.77 -0.15
CA ALA A 85 5.07 7.62 -0.60
C ALA A 85 6.24 7.33 0.33
N MET A 86 6.93 8.37 0.81
CA MET A 86 8.05 8.22 1.74
C MET A 86 7.63 7.83 3.15
N SER A 87 6.37 8.03 3.51
CA SER A 87 5.85 7.71 4.84
C SER A 87 5.49 6.24 5.01
N ILE A 88 5.48 5.48 3.94
CA ILE A 88 5.08 4.07 4.00
C ILE A 88 6.14 3.30 4.78
N THR A 89 5.68 2.61 5.82
CA THR A 89 6.55 1.82 6.68
C THR A 89 5.99 0.42 6.86
N THR A 90 6.87 -0.53 7.15
CA THR A 90 6.49 -1.91 7.45
C THR A 90 6.96 -2.27 8.85
N LEU A 91 6.14 -3.11 9.51
CA LEU A 91 6.49 -3.74 10.77
C LEU A 91 6.26 -5.24 10.60
N TYR A 92 7.09 -6.04 11.22
CA TYR A 92 6.93 -7.49 11.16
C TYR A 92 7.42 -8.14 12.44
N ASP A 93 6.85 -9.30 12.74
CA ASP A 93 7.27 -10.18 13.83
C ASP A 93 7.16 -11.63 13.36
N ASN A 94 7.07 -12.57 14.29
CA ASN A 94 6.97 -14.00 13.94
C ASN A 94 5.61 -14.41 13.40
N GLU A 95 4.61 -13.55 13.51
CA GLU A 95 3.22 -13.89 13.20
C GLU A 95 2.58 -12.98 12.17
N SER A 96 3.09 -11.76 12.01
CA SER A 96 2.42 -10.79 11.16
C SER A 96 3.39 -9.84 10.46
N ALA A 97 2.95 -9.33 9.31
CA ALA A 97 3.57 -8.23 8.60
C ALA A 97 2.52 -7.15 8.40
N ILE A 98 2.88 -5.91 8.69
CA ILE A 98 1.97 -4.77 8.61
C ILE A 98 2.63 -3.71 7.74
N ILE A 99 1.85 -3.09 6.85
CA ILE A 99 2.29 -1.95 6.06
C ILE A 99 1.27 -0.82 6.22
N GLY A 100 1.75 0.40 6.34
CA GLY A 100 0.87 1.54 6.52
C GLY A 100 1.59 2.86 6.49
N SER A 101 0.86 3.91 6.84
CA SER A 101 1.38 5.27 6.93
C SER A 101 0.78 5.97 8.15
N ASN A 102 1.57 6.83 8.78
CA ASN A 102 1.11 7.65 9.90
C ASN A 102 0.66 9.06 9.45
N LYS A 103 0.62 9.33 8.15
CA LYS A 103 0.15 10.64 7.67
C LYS A 103 -1.36 10.79 7.86
N VAL A 104 -1.77 11.96 8.30
CA VAL A 104 -3.19 12.24 8.59
C VAL A 104 -4.09 12.12 7.35
N TYR A 105 -3.53 12.32 6.16
CA TYR A 105 -4.27 12.22 4.90
C TYR A 105 -4.15 10.85 4.22
N ALA A 106 -3.47 9.90 4.85
CA ALA A 106 -3.23 8.59 4.22
C ALA A 106 -4.52 7.82 3.93
N ALA A 107 -5.45 7.82 4.90
CA ALA A 107 -6.69 7.06 4.77
C ALA A 107 -7.58 7.58 3.64
N ILE A 108 -7.71 8.90 3.50
CA ILE A 108 -8.61 9.46 2.49
C ILE A 108 -8.11 9.17 1.07
N HIS A 109 -6.81 9.12 0.86
CA HIS A 109 -6.27 8.77 -0.46
C HIS A 109 -6.42 7.29 -0.77
N GLN A 110 -6.29 6.42 0.24
CA GLN A 110 -6.51 4.98 0.07
C GLN A 110 -7.97 4.65 -0.21
N LEU A 111 -8.88 5.24 0.55
CA LEU A 111 -10.29 4.85 0.60
C LEU A 111 -11.21 5.81 -0.14
N GLY A 112 -10.74 7.00 -0.45
CA GLY A 112 -11.57 8.06 -0.99
C GLY A 112 -12.42 8.70 0.12
N GLY A 113 -13.12 9.75 -0.22
CA GLY A 113 -14.00 10.41 0.73
C GLY A 113 -14.19 11.88 0.38
N GLN A 114 -14.77 12.60 1.31
CA GLN A 114 -15.04 14.02 1.15
C GLN A 114 -14.11 14.83 2.05
N ALA A 115 -13.56 15.90 1.51
CA ALA A 115 -12.57 16.72 2.20
C ALA A 115 -12.82 18.19 1.93
N GLY A 116 -12.01 19.05 2.56
CA GLY A 116 -12.07 20.49 2.40
C GLY A 116 -13.19 21.12 3.21
N LYS A 117 -13.33 22.42 3.03
CA LYS A 117 -14.33 23.21 3.77
C LYS A 117 -15.74 22.73 3.45
N ASN A 118 -16.52 22.41 4.48
CA ASN A 118 -17.88 21.86 4.39
C ASN A 118 -17.94 20.53 3.62
N LYS A 119 -16.82 19.81 3.52
CA LYS A 119 -16.72 18.51 2.85
C LYS A 119 -17.23 18.56 1.40
N LYS A 120 -16.95 19.64 0.69
CA LYS A 120 -17.42 19.84 -0.69
C LYS A 120 -16.55 19.20 -1.75
N VAL A 121 -15.31 18.81 -1.39
CA VAL A 121 -14.39 18.20 -2.34
C VAL A 121 -14.46 16.70 -2.20
N GLU A 122 -14.76 16.01 -3.30
CA GLU A 122 -14.73 14.56 -3.31
C GLU A 122 -13.34 14.08 -3.76
N ILE A 123 -12.73 13.26 -2.91
CA ILE A 123 -11.42 12.66 -3.19
C ILE A 123 -11.67 11.23 -3.68
N PRO A 124 -11.27 10.88 -4.90
CA PRO A 124 -11.43 9.50 -5.36
C PRO A 124 -10.50 8.56 -4.62
N ALA A 125 -10.94 7.32 -4.42
CA ALA A 125 -10.06 6.29 -3.86
C ALA A 125 -8.93 5.99 -4.85
N ARG A 126 -7.70 6.00 -4.35
CA ARG A 126 -6.51 5.62 -5.12
C ARG A 126 -5.73 4.62 -4.27
N PRO A 127 -6.12 3.32 -4.32
CA PRO A 127 -5.52 2.33 -3.43
C PRO A 127 -4.04 2.12 -3.73
N TYR A 128 -3.19 2.62 -2.87
CA TYR A 128 -1.75 2.40 -2.94
C TYR A 128 -1.32 1.21 -2.07
N LEU A 129 -2.09 0.87 -1.05
CA LEU A 129 -1.89 -0.31 -0.20
C LEU A 129 -2.71 -1.47 -0.77
N LYS A 130 -2.31 -1.98 -1.91
CA LYS A 130 -3.04 -3.05 -2.60
C LYS A 130 -2.04 -4.03 -3.21
N LEU A 131 -2.22 -5.31 -2.91
CA LEU A 131 -1.43 -6.37 -3.52
C LEU A 131 -2.13 -6.90 -4.76
N THR A 132 -1.37 -7.16 -5.81
CA THR A 132 -1.87 -7.79 -7.03
C THR A 132 -1.84 -9.31 -6.88
N ASP A 133 -2.46 -10.03 -7.82
CA ASP A 133 -2.37 -11.49 -7.86
C ASP A 133 -0.91 -11.94 -8.00
N ASP A 134 -0.10 -11.23 -8.78
CA ASP A 134 1.31 -11.53 -8.93
C ASP A 134 2.07 -11.35 -7.60
N ASP A 135 1.71 -10.33 -6.81
CA ASP A 135 2.28 -10.12 -5.48
C ASP A 135 1.96 -11.29 -4.55
N PHE A 136 0.69 -11.75 -4.55
CA PHE A 136 0.29 -12.92 -3.76
C PHE A 136 1.03 -14.17 -4.20
N ASN A 137 1.21 -14.37 -5.50
CA ASN A 137 1.98 -15.50 -6.02
C ASN A 137 3.43 -15.45 -5.58
N GLU A 138 4.04 -14.27 -5.55
CA GLU A 138 5.39 -14.09 -5.05
C GLU A 138 5.50 -14.44 -3.57
N ILE A 139 4.50 -14.05 -2.76
CA ILE A 139 4.44 -14.42 -1.35
C ILE A 139 4.30 -15.92 -1.18
N LEU A 140 3.44 -16.56 -1.98
CA LEU A 140 3.27 -18.01 -1.96
C LEU A 140 4.57 -18.73 -2.29
N ASP A 141 5.28 -18.28 -3.32
CA ASP A 141 6.56 -18.88 -3.73
C ASP A 141 7.61 -18.74 -2.62
N ALA A 142 7.70 -17.54 -2.01
CA ALA A 142 8.62 -17.32 -0.89
C ALA A 142 8.31 -18.25 0.27
N THR A 143 7.02 -18.46 0.57
CA THR A 143 6.58 -19.32 1.64
C THR A 143 6.95 -20.78 1.36
N LYS A 144 6.70 -21.25 0.14
CA LYS A 144 7.02 -22.62 -0.27
C LYS A 144 8.51 -22.90 -0.29
N GLN A 145 9.31 -21.88 -0.58
CA GLN A 145 10.78 -22.02 -0.62
C GLN A 145 11.44 -21.96 0.75
N TYR A 146 10.73 -21.48 1.76
CA TYR A 146 11.34 -21.17 3.05
C TYR A 146 12.00 -22.37 3.73
N LEU A 147 11.47 -23.57 3.55
CA LEU A 147 11.99 -24.81 4.15
C LEU A 147 12.93 -25.59 3.23
N LYS A 148 13.22 -25.09 2.06
CA LYS A 148 14.08 -25.81 1.11
C LYS A 148 15.56 -25.48 1.26
#